data_2734647cc468dbacf14df5581f53f49b
#
_entry.id   2734647cc468dbacf14df5581f53f49b
#
_cell.length_a   1.000
_cell.length_b   1.000
_cell.length_c   1.000
_cell.angle_alpha   90.00
_cell.angle_beta   90.00
_cell.angle_gamma   90.00
#
_symmetry.space_group_name_H-M   'P 1'
#
loop_
_entity.id
_entity.type
_entity.pdbx_description
1 polymer ?
#
loop_
_entity_poly.entity_id
_entity_poly.type
_entity_poly.pdbx_seq_one_letter_code
_entity_poly.pdbx_strand_id
1 'polypeptide(L)'
;MSVYNYSLINKTGQEQSLKDFEGKVLVIVNTASKCGFTPQYDGLEALYKEYKNQGLEIIAVPSNQFGEQEPGSNEEVQSFCKLNFGVTFPVMAKADVRGENVIDLFKYLTKEQGFKGFPDSELTDMLTGHLNSINPNYLKDDQVKWNFTKFVVD
;
A
#
# COMPACT_ATOMS: atom_id res chain seq x y z
N MET A 1 -8.45 17.46 -9.78
CA MET A 1 -7.54 16.31 -9.98
C MET A 1 -8.15 15.06 -9.38
N SER A 2 -7.84 13.91 -9.96
CA SER A 2 -8.28 12.61 -9.46
C SER A 2 -7.11 11.63 -9.50
N VAL A 3 -7.28 10.46 -8.86
CA VAL A 3 -6.26 9.40 -8.92
C VAL A 3 -5.94 8.96 -10.35
N TYR A 4 -6.86 9.12 -11.28
CA TYR A 4 -6.68 8.72 -12.68
C TYR A 4 -5.69 9.61 -13.45
N ASN A 5 -5.23 10.70 -12.85
CA ASN A 5 -4.17 11.53 -13.41
C ASN A 5 -2.76 11.01 -13.10
N TYR A 6 -2.67 9.93 -12.31
CA TYR A 6 -1.40 9.39 -11.84
C TYR A 6 -1.10 8.03 -12.44
N SER A 7 0.17 7.65 -12.39
CA SER A 7 0.67 6.37 -12.88
C SER A 7 1.57 5.71 -11.85
N LEU A 8 1.73 4.40 -11.98
CA LEU A 8 2.66 3.60 -11.20
C LEU A 8 3.55 2.80 -12.15
N ILE A 9 4.69 2.35 -11.66
CA ILE A 9 5.55 1.43 -12.43
C ILE A 9 5.08 0.01 -12.13
N ASN A 10 4.76 -0.73 -13.18
CA ASN A 10 4.28 -2.11 -13.05
C ASN A 10 5.43 -3.11 -12.89
N LYS A 11 5.09 -4.40 -12.72
CA LYS A 11 6.06 -5.48 -12.52
C LYS A 11 7.05 -5.67 -13.66
N THR A 12 6.76 -5.16 -14.85
CA THR A 12 7.64 -5.24 -16.02
C THR A 12 8.50 -3.99 -16.19
N GLY A 13 8.41 -3.02 -15.26
CA GLY A 13 9.16 -1.77 -15.33
C GLY A 13 8.53 -0.70 -16.22
N GLN A 14 7.30 -0.93 -16.68
CA GLN A 14 6.58 0.00 -17.54
C GLN A 14 5.63 0.88 -16.73
N GLU A 15 5.37 2.08 -17.23
CA GLU A 15 4.38 2.98 -16.64
C GLU A 15 2.97 2.45 -16.86
N GLN A 16 2.21 2.33 -15.79
CA GLN A 16 0.81 1.90 -15.78
C GLN A 16 -0.07 3.07 -15.33
N SER A 17 -0.88 3.61 -16.21
CA SER A 17 -1.81 4.68 -15.87
C SER A 17 -2.96 4.14 -15.00
N LEU A 18 -3.31 4.86 -13.94
CA LEU A 18 -4.50 4.53 -13.14
C LEU A 18 -5.81 4.78 -13.90
N LYS A 19 -5.75 5.51 -14.99
CA LYS A 19 -6.90 5.69 -15.89
C LYS A 19 -7.42 4.35 -16.44
N ASP A 20 -6.56 3.36 -16.56
CA ASP A 20 -6.94 2.01 -17.01
C ASP A 20 -7.93 1.33 -16.05
N PHE A 21 -8.04 1.82 -14.83
CA PHE A 21 -8.94 1.30 -13.79
C PHE A 21 -10.17 2.19 -13.55
N GLU A 22 -10.39 3.17 -14.42
CA GLU A 22 -11.53 4.09 -14.31
C GLU A 22 -12.85 3.33 -14.33
N GLY A 23 -13.80 3.73 -13.47
CA GLY A 23 -15.07 3.05 -13.31
C GLY A 23 -15.06 1.92 -12.29
N LYS A 24 -13.92 1.63 -11.67
CA LYS A 24 -13.80 0.62 -10.61
C LYS A 24 -13.62 1.29 -9.25
N VAL A 25 -13.99 0.57 -8.20
CA VAL A 25 -13.57 0.91 -6.84
C VAL A 25 -12.14 0.41 -6.66
N LEU A 26 -11.24 1.29 -6.30
CA LEU A 26 -9.82 0.94 -6.12
C LEU A 26 -9.47 0.85 -4.63
N VAL A 27 -8.73 -0.19 -4.28
CA VAL A 27 -8.01 -0.25 -2.99
C VAL A 27 -6.53 -0.15 -3.30
N ILE A 28 -5.90 0.96 -2.91
CA ILE A 28 -4.47 1.18 -3.10
C ILE A 28 -3.81 0.95 -1.74
N VAL A 29 -2.89 -0.01 -1.68
CA VAL A 29 -2.28 -0.45 -0.42
C VAL A 29 -0.77 -0.54 -0.55
N ASN A 30 -0.02 0.00 0.42
CA ASN A 30 1.41 -0.20 0.49
C ASN A 30 1.71 -1.46 1.28
N THR A 31 2.59 -2.30 0.75
CA THR A 31 2.78 -3.68 1.22
C THR A 31 4.23 -3.99 1.59
N ALA A 32 4.40 -5.08 2.32
CA ALA A 32 5.71 -5.62 2.69
C ALA A 32 5.61 -7.15 2.87
N SER A 33 6.77 -7.82 2.71
CA SER A 33 6.86 -9.29 2.77
C SER A 33 7.27 -9.82 4.15
N LYS A 34 7.81 -8.96 5.03
CA LYS A 34 8.37 -9.35 6.33
C LYS A 34 7.74 -8.60 7.51
N CYS A 35 6.51 -8.15 7.36
CA CYS A 35 5.75 -7.43 8.38
C CYS A 35 4.85 -8.40 9.15
N GLY A 36 4.54 -8.08 10.41
CA GLY A 36 3.50 -8.79 11.15
C GLY A 36 2.12 -8.71 10.50
N PHE A 37 1.89 -7.70 9.66
CA PHE A 37 0.65 -7.53 8.88
C PHE A 37 0.68 -8.20 7.51
N THR A 38 1.78 -8.80 7.09
CA THR A 38 1.89 -9.48 5.78
C THR A 38 0.78 -10.52 5.54
N PRO A 39 0.29 -11.27 6.55
CA PRO A 39 -0.86 -12.16 6.36
C PRO A 39 -2.14 -11.48 5.88
N GLN A 40 -2.23 -10.14 5.92
CA GLN A 40 -3.35 -9.40 5.31
C GLN A 40 -3.46 -9.62 3.80
N TYR A 41 -2.41 -10.10 3.13
CA TYR A 41 -2.51 -10.53 1.73
C TYR A 41 -3.59 -11.59 1.52
N ASP A 42 -3.80 -12.51 2.46
CA ASP A 42 -4.86 -13.53 2.35
C ASP A 42 -6.25 -12.90 2.30
N GLY A 43 -6.53 -11.97 3.19
CA GLY A 43 -7.80 -11.24 3.22
C GLY A 43 -8.01 -10.36 2.00
N LEU A 44 -6.96 -9.68 1.54
CA LEU A 44 -7.00 -8.85 0.34
C LEU A 44 -7.28 -9.70 -0.91
N GLU A 45 -6.63 -10.86 -1.04
CA GLU A 45 -6.86 -11.75 -2.18
C GLU A 45 -8.27 -12.36 -2.15
N ALA A 46 -8.77 -12.74 -0.97
CA ALA A 46 -10.14 -13.23 -0.80
C ALA A 46 -11.16 -12.16 -1.22
N LEU A 47 -10.97 -10.93 -0.78
CA LEU A 47 -11.79 -9.79 -1.15
C LEU A 47 -11.76 -9.54 -2.67
N TYR A 48 -10.58 -9.60 -3.25
CA TYR A 48 -10.39 -9.41 -4.68
C TYR A 48 -11.13 -10.48 -5.50
N LYS A 49 -10.97 -11.74 -5.15
CA LYS A 49 -11.66 -12.85 -5.83
C LYS A 49 -13.17 -12.71 -5.76
N GLU A 50 -13.69 -12.25 -4.62
CA GLU A 50 -15.14 -12.10 -4.41
C GLU A 50 -15.72 -10.96 -5.26
N TYR A 51 -15.03 -9.82 -5.36
CA TYR A 51 -15.59 -8.60 -5.91
C TYR A 51 -14.99 -8.10 -7.22
N LYS A 52 -13.91 -8.72 -7.75
CA LYS A 52 -13.28 -8.22 -8.98
C LYS A 52 -14.23 -8.17 -10.17
N ASN A 53 -15.16 -9.11 -10.28
CA ASN A 53 -16.17 -9.13 -11.34
C ASN A 53 -17.32 -8.15 -11.09
N GLN A 54 -17.36 -7.53 -9.91
CA GLN A 54 -18.32 -6.50 -9.52
C GLN A 54 -17.69 -5.10 -9.51
N GLY A 55 -16.49 -4.96 -10.07
CA GLY A 55 -15.83 -3.67 -10.23
C GLY A 55 -14.80 -3.30 -9.17
N LEU A 56 -14.32 -4.25 -8.36
CA LEU A 56 -13.21 -4.01 -7.44
C LEU A 56 -11.86 -4.23 -8.12
N GLU A 57 -10.92 -3.30 -7.90
CA GLU A 57 -9.51 -3.50 -8.19
C GLU A 57 -8.68 -3.24 -6.93
N ILE A 58 -7.66 -4.07 -6.71
CA ILE A 58 -6.69 -3.87 -5.64
C ILE A 58 -5.32 -3.66 -6.27
N ILE A 59 -4.62 -2.62 -5.85
CA ILE A 59 -3.31 -2.26 -6.37
C ILE A 59 -2.35 -2.21 -5.19
N ALA A 60 -1.41 -3.14 -5.15
CA ALA A 60 -0.37 -3.17 -4.11
C ALA A 60 0.88 -2.42 -4.58
N VAL A 61 1.42 -1.59 -3.70
CA VAL A 61 2.66 -0.84 -3.92
C VAL A 61 3.65 -1.25 -2.82
N PRO A 62 4.57 -2.17 -3.09
CA PRO A 62 5.56 -2.58 -2.10
C PRO A 62 6.50 -1.44 -1.74
N SER A 63 6.84 -1.31 -0.46
CA SER A 63 7.76 -0.28 0.02
C SER A 63 8.62 -0.80 1.15
N ASN A 64 9.93 -0.48 1.10
CA ASN A 64 10.89 -0.86 2.12
C ASN A 64 11.06 0.18 3.24
N GLN A 65 10.20 1.19 3.29
CA GLN A 65 10.37 2.35 4.18
C GLN A 65 9.93 2.09 5.63
N PHE A 66 9.25 0.99 5.92
CA PHE A 66 8.69 0.71 7.23
C PHE A 66 9.41 -0.47 7.88
N GLY A 67 10.45 -0.16 8.65
CA GLY A 67 11.26 -1.16 9.33
C GLY A 67 12.08 -2.04 8.38
N GLU A 68 12.31 -1.59 7.15
CA GLU A 68 13.04 -2.35 6.12
C GLU A 68 12.44 -3.75 5.90
N GLN A 69 11.11 -3.84 5.92
CA GLN A 69 10.37 -5.11 5.84
C GLN A 69 10.01 -5.55 4.42
N GLU A 70 10.52 -4.84 3.40
CA GLU A 70 10.44 -5.22 1.98
C GLU A 70 11.80 -5.10 1.30
N PRO A 71 12.81 -5.88 1.75
CA PRO A 71 14.18 -5.72 1.24
C PRO A 71 14.43 -6.39 -0.12
N GLY A 72 13.54 -7.27 -0.57
CA GLY A 72 13.71 -8.02 -1.81
C GLY A 72 13.63 -7.17 -3.08
N SER A 73 14.13 -7.70 -4.19
CA SER A 73 13.96 -7.11 -5.51
C SER A 73 12.50 -7.17 -5.96
N ASN A 74 12.16 -6.45 -7.03
CA ASN A 74 10.80 -6.50 -7.58
C ASN A 74 10.41 -7.94 -7.97
N GLU A 75 11.32 -8.71 -8.56
CA GLU A 75 11.09 -10.11 -8.92
C GLU A 75 10.86 -10.99 -7.69
N GLU A 76 11.65 -10.79 -6.63
CA GLU A 76 11.50 -11.53 -5.38
C GLU A 76 10.16 -11.23 -4.71
N VAL A 77 9.71 -9.98 -4.73
CA VAL A 77 8.40 -9.58 -4.19
C VAL A 77 7.27 -10.23 -4.98
N GLN A 78 7.34 -10.24 -6.32
CA GLN A 78 6.35 -10.89 -7.17
C GLN A 78 6.25 -12.39 -6.86
N SER A 79 7.40 -13.06 -6.76
CA SER A 79 7.46 -14.48 -6.43
C SER A 79 6.92 -14.78 -5.03
N PHE A 80 7.27 -13.96 -4.05
CA PHE A 80 6.79 -14.08 -2.67
C PHE A 80 5.25 -14.01 -2.60
N CYS A 81 4.66 -13.01 -3.21
CA CYS A 81 3.20 -12.81 -3.22
C CYS A 81 2.48 -13.99 -3.87
N LYS A 82 2.99 -14.46 -5.01
CA LYS A 82 2.40 -15.57 -5.75
C LYS A 82 2.52 -16.90 -5.00
N LEU A 83 3.71 -17.21 -4.50
CA LEU A 83 4.00 -18.52 -3.89
C LEU A 83 3.43 -18.67 -2.49
N ASN A 84 3.43 -17.59 -1.69
CA ASN A 84 3.01 -17.67 -0.29
C ASN A 84 1.54 -17.32 -0.09
N PHE A 85 0.95 -16.47 -0.92
CA PHE A 85 -0.44 -15.99 -0.75
C PHE A 85 -1.31 -16.15 -1.98
N GLY A 86 -0.76 -16.63 -3.10
CA GLY A 86 -1.53 -16.83 -4.32
C GLY A 86 -2.15 -15.52 -4.86
N VAL A 87 -1.48 -14.39 -4.64
CA VAL A 87 -1.97 -13.05 -5.02
C VAL A 87 -2.18 -12.97 -6.53
N THR A 88 -3.37 -12.55 -6.96
CA THR A 88 -3.73 -12.36 -8.36
C THR A 88 -4.02 -10.90 -8.72
N PHE A 89 -4.20 -10.02 -7.75
CA PHE A 89 -4.33 -8.57 -8.02
C PHE A 89 -2.97 -7.96 -8.40
N PRO A 90 -2.96 -6.81 -9.10
CA PRO A 90 -1.72 -6.14 -9.49
C PRO A 90 -0.81 -5.79 -8.30
N VAL A 91 0.43 -6.23 -8.36
CA VAL A 91 1.52 -5.81 -7.46
C VAL A 91 2.50 -5.00 -8.30
N MET A 92 2.64 -3.73 -7.99
CA MET A 92 3.48 -2.80 -8.72
C MET A 92 4.96 -2.95 -8.31
N ALA A 93 5.86 -2.24 -9.00
CA ALA A 93 7.23 -2.12 -8.58
C ALA A 93 7.33 -1.40 -7.23
N LYS A 94 8.37 -1.69 -6.46
CA LYS A 94 8.63 -1.03 -5.19
C LYS A 94 8.74 0.48 -5.39
N ALA A 95 8.22 1.24 -4.41
CA ALA A 95 8.26 2.69 -4.46
C ALA A 95 8.34 3.30 -3.07
N ASP A 96 8.72 4.56 -2.99
CA ASP A 96 8.63 5.35 -1.77
C ASP A 96 7.22 5.94 -1.65
N VAL A 97 6.56 5.63 -0.56
CA VAL A 97 5.17 6.05 -0.30
C VAL A 97 5.09 7.15 0.75
N ARG A 98 6.23 7.57 1.29
CA ARG A 98 6.39 8.72 2.17
C ARG A 98 7.78 9.34 2.02
N GLY A 99 7.99 10.49 2.67
CA GLY A 99 9.28 11.14 2.72
C GLY A 99 9.59 11.98 1.48
N GLU A 100 10.87 12.31 1.32
CA GLU A 100 11.35 13.22 0.28
C GLU A 100 11.10 12.72 -1.15
N ASN A 101 11.24 11.42 -1.36
CA ASN A 101 11.10 10.78 -2.68
C ASN A 101 9.74 10.12 -2.89
N VAL A 102 8.73 10.54 -2.13
CA VAL A 102 7.38 9.99 -2.25
C VAL A 102 6.87 10.13 -3.68
N ILE A 103 6.31 9.04 -4.23
CA ILE A 103 5.72 9.08 -5.57
C ILE A 103 4.45 9.95 -5.59
N ASP A 104 4.19 10.60 -6.72
CA ASP A 104 3.13 11.60 -6.85
C ASP A 104 1.75 11.09 -6.44
N LEU A 105 1.44 9.83 -6.73
CA LEU A 105 0.16 9.24 -6.32
C LEU A 105 -0.02 9.28 -4.79
N PHE A 106 0.98 8.85 -4.02
CA PHE A 106 0.87 8.84 -2.56
C PHE A 106 0.91 10.26 -1.97
N LYS A 107 1.60 11.17 -2.61
CA LYS A 107 1.54 12.58 -2.24
C LYS A 107 0.13 13.14 -2.38
N TYR A 108 -0.56 12.79 -3.47
CA TYR A 108 -1.96 13.14 -3.70
C TYR A 108 -2.89 12.48 -2.69
N LEU A 109 -2.77 11.15 -2.50
CA LEU A 109 -3.64 10.40 -1.59
C LEU A 109 -3.57 10.91 -0.16
N THR A 110 -2.36 11.17 0.36
CA THR A 110 -2.18 11.67 1.73
C THR A 110 -2.63 13.11 1.90
N LYS A 111 -2.62 13.90 0.83
CA LYS A 111 -3.18 15.26 0.82
C LYS A 111 -4.71 15.24 0.89
N GLU A 112 -5.34 14.32 0.15
CA GLU A 112 -6.81 14.20 0.10
C GLU A 112 -7.36 13.53 1.36
N GLN A 113 -6.65 12.54 1.89
CA GLN A 113 -7.03 11.79 3.09
C GLN A 113 -5.82 11.68 4.02
N GLY A 114 -5.65 12.67 4.88
CA GLY A 114 -4.58 12.69 5.88
C GLY A 114 -4.80 11.69 7.00
N PHE A 115 -3.79 11.57 7.83
CA PHE A 115 -3.82 10.65 8.97
C PHE A 115 -4.76 11.18 10.08
N LYS A 116 -5.72 10.35 10.48
CA LYS A 116 -6.73 10.69 11.48
C LYS A 116 -6.63 9.85 12.77
N GLY A 117 -5.52 9.18 12.96
CA GLY A 117 -5.31 8.28 14.09
C GLY A 117 -5.54 6.81 13.73
N PHE A 118 -5.18 5.94 14.65
CA PHE A 118 -5.46 4.51 14.57
C PHE A 118 -6.70 4.17 15.38
N PRO A 119 -7.43 3.08 15.03
CA PRO A 119 -8.50 2.57 15.89
C PRO A 119 -7.95 2.14 17.26
N ASP A 120 -8.75 2.24 18.30
CA ASP A 120 -8.34 1.80 19.63
C ASP A 120 -8.19 0.28 19.68
N SER A 121 -7.00 -0.20 20.01
CA SER A 121 -6.68 -1.60 20.24
C SER A 121 -5.29 -1.75 20.86
N GLU A 122 -5.01 -2.89 21.49
CA GLU A 122 -3.66 -3.19 21.98
C GLU A 122 -2.61 -3.15 20.87
N LEU A 123 -2.97 -3.64 19.68
CA LEU A 123 -2.07 -3.65 18.54
C LEU A 123 -1.72 -2.24 18.09
N THR A 124 -2.69 -1.33 18.05
CA THR A 124 -2.45 0.07 17.69
C THR A 124 -1.69 0.82 18.76
N ASP A 125 -1.88 0.48 20.05
CA ASP A 125 -1.09 1.03 21.14
C ASP A 125 0.38 0.63 21.01
N MET A 126 0.65 -0.64 20.70
CA MET A 126 2.02 -1.14 20.47
C MET A 126 2.64 -0.44 19.24
N LEU A 127 1.91 -0.32 18.15
CA LEU A 127 2.38 0.35 16.94
C LEU A 127 2.66 1.83 17.21
N THR A 128 1.76 2.52 17.87
CA THR A 128 1.92 3.94 18.24
C THR A 128 3.18 4.13 19.09
N GLY A 129 3.40 3.28 20.10
CA GLY A 129 4.61 3.33 20.93
C GLY A 129 5.88 3.10 20.12
N HIS A 130 5.86 2.13 19.20
CA HIS A 130 6.99 1.86 18.33
C HIS A 130 7.31 3.05 17.41
N LEU A 131 6.31 3.62 16.76
CA LEU A 131 6.48 4.75 15.85
C LEU A 131 6.99 6.00 16.59
N ASN A 132 6.44 6.29 17.75
CA ASN A 132 6.90 7.41 18.58
C ASN A 132 8.32 7.22 19.09
N SER A 133 8.78 5.98 19.28
CA SER A 133 10.18 5.70 19.65
C SER A 133 11.17 6.01 18.52
N ILE A 134 10.73 5.88 17.27
CA ILE A 134 11.53 6.25 16.08
C ILE A 134 11.64 7.77 15.98
N ASN A 135 10.52 8.48 16.10
CA ASN A 135 10.45 9.93 16.04
C ASN A 135 9.19 10.42 16.77
N PRO A 136 9.31 11.28 17.80
CA PRO A 136 8.14 11.80 18.53
C PRO A 136 7.14 12.57 17.66
N ASN A 137 7.58 13.04 16.50
CA ASN A 137 6.73 13.76 15.55
C ASN A 137 6.18 12.88 14.42
N TYR A 138 6.46 11.57 14.46
CA TYR A 138 6.11 10.64 13.38
C TYR A 138 4.62 10.65 13.04
N LEU A 139 3.75 10.71 14.06
CA LEU A 139 2.29 10.68 13.88
C LEU A 139 1.66 12.06 13.64
N LYS A 140 2.46 13.13 13.60
CA LYS A 140 1.95 14.51 13.51
C LYS A 140 1.70 15.00 12.08
N ASP A 141 2.22 14.31 11.06
CA ASP A 141 1.98 14.65 9.67
C ASP A 141 0.91 13.74 9.04
N ASP A 142 0.56 13.99 7.79
CA ASP A 142 -0.46 13.25 7.05
C ASP A 142 0.11 12.09 6.23
N GLN A 143 1.41 11.85 6.29
CA GLN A 143 2.05 10.79 5.50
C GLN A 143 1.64 9.38 5.97
N VAL A 144 1.85 8.40 5.11
CA VAL A 144 1.64 6.98 5.43
C VAL A 144 2.48 6.59 6.66
N LYS A 145 1.88 5.90 7.61
CA LYS A 145 2.49 5.58 8.91
C LYS A 145 3.12 4.20 8.97
N TRP A 146 2.55 3.22 8.29
CA TRP A 146 3.04 1.84 8.35
C TRP A 146 2.61 1.02 7.14
N ASN A 147 3.15 -0.21 7.05
CA ASN A 147 2.77 -1.18 6.02
C ASN A 147 1.28 -1.49 6.07
N PHE A 148 0.72 -1.83 4.91
CA PHE A 148 -0.69 -2.19 4.72
C PHE A 148 -1.67 -1.05 5.05
N THR A 149 -1.22 0.19 4.89
CA THR A 149 -2.10 1.36 4.83
C THR A 149 -2.89 1.32 3.52
N LYS A 150 -4.20 1.55 3.61
CA LYS A 150 -5.10 1.40 2.49
C LYS A 150 -5.83 2.70 2.20
N PHE A 151 -5.94 3.03 0.92
CA PHE A 151 -6.79 4.10 0.42
C PHE A 151 -7.85 3.48 -0.46
N VAL A 152 -9.12 3.78 -0.18
CA VAL A 152 -10.24 3.33 -1.00
C VAL A 152 -10.70 4.48 -1.87
N VAL A 153 -10.75 4.26 -3.16
CA VAL A 153 -11.13 5.25 -4.17
C VAL A 153 -12.40 4.76 -4.86
N ASP A 154 -13.42 5.58 -4.76
CA ASP A 154 -14.73 5.33 -5.35
C ASP A 154 -14.85 5.96 -6.75
#